data_3a8f7bc932bf957415b3c97761fe8411
#
_entry.id   3a8f7bc932bf957415b3c97761fe8411
#
_cell.length_a   1.000
_cell.length_b   1.000
_cell.length_c   1.000
_cell.angle_alpha   90.00
_cell.angle_beta   90.00
_cell.angle_gamma   90.00
#
_symmetry.space_group_name_H-M   'P 1'
#
loop_
_entity.id
_entity.type
_entity.pdbx_description
1 polymer ?
#
loop_
_entity_poly.entity_id
_entity_poly.type
_entity_poly.pdbx_seq_one_letter_code
_entity_poly.pdbx_strand_id
1 'polypeptide(L)'
;MKTMKRALTLIMAVMMVTAMAACGNKPAASNGDETTGDGSLKRVQDAGKLIVACETSWPPFAYIDDKQQLVGYDVEVAAEIAKRLGVEIEYSSSNSWDGIVASLDSGRVDAIFNGVNIAGRVDKYGMTIPYMQNQLALTVAADNEDIKNFEDLDGKLVANALEGSNGKLAKSYGAELTPAGLAEAMTLLKDHRADAQIEDQIVMALYLEGKPDMKQYVKQVAFYEPADITEMQVAGCFRIADKELVEACNQALTDMKADGTLYDLAVKYLSQDVADSLDVFTK
;
A
#
# COMPACT_ATOMS: atom_id res chain seq x y z
N MET A 1 45.64 -22.42 -55.02
CA MET A 1 44.59 -21.77 -54.20
C MET A 1 45.11 -21.10 -52.91
N LYS A 2 46.38 -20.69 -52.80
CA LYS A 2 46.93 -20.04 -51.60
C LYS A 2 47.48 -18.63 -51.80
N THR A 3 47.39 -18.10 -53.03
CA THR A 3 47.95 -16.78 -53.42
C THR A 3 46.90 -15.68 -53.60
N MET A 4 45.62 -16.02 -53.58
CA MET A 4 44.53 -15.06 -53.82
C MET A 4 43.91 -14.46 -52.56
N LYS A 5 44.30 -14.92 -51.36
CA LYS A 5 43.83 -14.45 -50.05
C LYS A 5 44.68 -13.35 -49.41
N ARG A 6 45.84 -13.00 -50.02
CA ARG A 6 46.77 -11.98 -49.47
C ARG A 6 46.67 -10.62 -50.15
N ALA A 7 45.94 -10.51 -51.24
CA ALA A 7 45.76 -9.22 -51.97
C ALA A 7 44.54 -8.42 -51.49
N LEU A 8 43.62 -9.01 -50.72
CA LEU A 8 42.40 -8.33 -50.30
C LEU A 8 42.50 -7.63 -48.96
N THR A 9 43.59 -7.87 -48.21
CA THR A 9 43.83 -7.32 -46.86
C THR A 9 44.67 -6.03 -46.88
N LEU A 10 45.21 -5.63 -48.03
CA LEU A 10 46.05 -4.43 -48.14
C LEU A 10 45.34 -3.21 -48.76
N ILE A 11 44.14 -3.37 -49.27
CA ILE A 11 43.35 -2.26 -49.90
C ILE A 11 42.41 -1.56 -48.89
N MET A 12 42.21 -2.16 -47.71
CA MET A 12 41.32 -1.60 -46.68
C MET A 12 42.04 -0.75 -45.62
N ALA A 13 43.33 -0.57 -45.71
CA ALA A 13 44.15 0.18 -44.75
C ALA A 13 44.61 1.57 -45.24
N VAL A 14 44.23 2.03 -46.43
CA VAL A 14 44.69 3.33 -47.02
C VAL A 14 43.58 4.35 -47.20
N MET A 15 42.34 4.06 -46.79
CA MET A 15 41.21 5.02 -46.89
C MET A 15 40.77 5.62 -45.56
N MET A 16 41.58 5.70 -44.55
CA MET A 16 41.21 6.23 -43.21
C MET A 16 42.10 7.39 -42.72
N VAL A 17 42.77 8.13 -43.57
CA VAL A 17 43.65 9.27 -43.16
C VAL A 17 43.45 10.55 -43.99
N THR A 18 42.25 10.89 -44.44
CA THR A 18 42.03 12.25 -44.99
C THR A 18 40.58 12.73 -44.75
N ALA A 19 40.23 13.01 -43.48
CA ALA A 19 39.07 13.84 -43.15
C ALA A 19 39.21 14.47 -41.74
N MET A 20 40.31 15.18 -41.49
CA MET A 20 40.39 16.10 -40.35
C MET A 20 40.98 17.43 -40.84
N ALA A 21 40.17 18.26 -41.42
CA ALA A 21 40.36 19.72 -41.45
C ALA A 21 39.12 20.35 -42.14
N ALA A 22 38.31 20.96 -41.38
CA ALA A 22 37.43 22.09 -41.60
C ALA A 22 36.04 21.87 -41.04
N CYS A 23 35.78 22.41 -39.89
CA CYS A 23 34.74 23.41 -39.67
C CYS A 23 34.70 23.67 -38.15
N GLY A 24 35.25 24.81 -37.77
CA GLY A 24 34.95 25.42 -36.49
C GLY A 24 33.47 25.79 -36.46
N ASN A 25 32.68 24.98 -35.81
CA ASN A 25 31.35 25.38 -35.40
C ASN A 25 31.38 25.50 -33.87
N LYS A 26 31.22 26.74 -33.39
CA LYS A 26 30.89 27.03 -32.02
C LYS A 26 29.80 26.04 -31.58
N PRO A 27 29.95 25.35 -30.43
CA PRO A 27 28.80 24.66 -29.91
C PRO A 27 27.73 25.72 -29.58
N ALA A 28 26.60 25.63 -30.26
CA ALA A 28 25.40 26.29 -29.80
C ALA A 28 25.20 25.78 -28.36
N ALA A 29 25.17 26.68 -27.42
CA ALA A 29 24.68 26.41 -26.07
C ALA A 29 23.25 25.89 -26.29
N SER A 30 23.06 24.59 -26.20
CA SER A 30 21.76 24.06 -25.91
C SER A 30 21.48 24.57 -24.49
N ASN A 31 20.54 25.48 -24.37
CA ASN A 31 19.84 25.68 -23.14
C ASN A 31 19.19 24.32 -22.81
N GLY A 32 19.95 23.43 -22.20
CA GLY A 32 19.43 22.30 -21.48
C GLY A 32 18.65 22.91 -20.33
N ASP A 33 17.35 22.80 -20.42
CA ASP A 33 16.47 22.85 -19.29
C ASP A 33 17.04 21.77 -18.35
N GLU A 34 17.86 22.17 -17.37
CA GLU A 34 18.30 21.32 -16.28
C GLU A 34 17.05 21.03 -15.46
N THR A 35 16.30 20.00 -15.87
CA THR A 35 15.36 19.36 -14.97
C THR A 35 16.19 18.80 -13.82
N THR A 36 16.22 19.55 -12.71
CA THR A 36 16.92 19.18 -11.47
C THR A 36 16.32 17.96 -10.77
N GLY A 37 15.42 17.23 -11.43
CA GLY A 37 14.69 16.08 -10.94
C GLY A 37 15.33 14.73 -11.29
N ASP A 38 14.84 13.65 -10.68
CA ASP A 38 15.29 12.28 -10.94
C ASP A 38 14.68 11.67 -12.22
N GLY A 39 13.75 12.38 -12.87
CA GLY A 39 13.07 12.00 -14.10
C GLY A 39 12.06 10.85 -13.97
N SER A 40 11.74 10.41 -12.74
CA SER A 40 10.82 9.29 -12.51
C SER A 40 9.39 9.62 -12.92
N LEU A 41 8.91 10.82 -12.63
CA LEU A 41 7.60 11.29 -13.08
C LEU A 41 7.54 11.37 -14.61
N LYS A 42 8.57 11.97 -15.21
CA LYS A 42 8.64 12.09 -16.67
C LYS A 42 8.65 10.72 -17.36
N ARG A 43 9.34 9.73 -16.80
CA ARG A 43 9.34 8.34 -17.32
C ARG A 43 7.93 7.76 -17.40
N VAL A 44 7.12 7.92 -16.35
CA VAL A 44 5.72 7.44 -16.29
C VAL A 44 4.84 8.22 -17.29
N GLN A 45 5.00 9.54 -17.37
CA GLN A 45 4.26 10.38 -18.32
C GLN A 45 4.60 10.07 -19.77
N ASP A 46 5.88 9.90 -20.11
CA ASP A 46 6.33 9.53 -21.47
C ASP A 46 5.83 8.12 -21.86
N ALA A 47 5.74 7.19 -20.89
CA ALA A 47 5.18 5.86 -21.10
C ALA A 47 3.64 5.88 -21.24
N GLY A 48 2.98 6.98 -20.82
CA GLY A 48 1.54 7.14 -20.82
C GLY A 48 0.81 6.25 -19.81
N LYS A 49 1.53 5.59 -18.89
CA LYS A 49 0.95 4.68 -17.90
C LYS A 49 1.75 4.59 -16.61
N LEU A 50 1.03 4.35 -15.50
CA LEU A 50 1.57 3.97 -14.21
C LEU A 50 1.35 2.47 -14.00
N ILE A 51 2.44 1.71 -13.82
CA ILE A 51 2.36 0.25 -13.60
C ILE A 51 2.42 -0.03 -12.10
N VAL A 52 1.32 -0.58 -11.56
CA VAL A 52 1.16 -0.82 -10.12
C VAL A 52 1.07 -2.31 -9.82
N ALA A 53 1.85 -2.75 -8.83
CA ALA A 53 1.74 -4.12 -8.33
C ALA A 53 0.76 -4.20 -7.16
N CYS A 54 -0.09 -5.24 -7.17
CA CYS A 54 -0.99 -5.59 -6.07
C CYS A 54 -1.30 -7.10 -6.08
N GLU A 55 -1.82 -7.60 -4.96
CA GLU A 55 -2.43 -8.93 -4.88
C GLU A 55 -3.82 -8.94 -5.50
N THR A 56 -4.40 -10.15 -5.65
CA THR A 56 -5.75 -10.32 -6.22
C THR A 56 -6.69 -11.11 -5.33
N SER A 57 -6.28 -11.34 -4.09
CA SER A 57 -7.02 -12.20 -3.14
C SER A 57 -7.15 -11.58 -1.74
N TRP A 58 -7.05 -10.26 -1.63
CA TRP A 58 -7.07 -9.54 -0.36
C TRP A 58 -8.19 -8.49 -0.27
N PRO A 59 -9.47 -8.91 -0.15
CA PRO A 59 -10.57 -7.99 0.07
C PRO A 59 -10.47 -7.34 1.47
N PRO A 60 -10.86 -6.07 1.62
CA PRO A 60 -11.45 -5.19 0.61
C PRO A 60 -10.44 -4.37 -0.19
N PHE A 61 -9.13 -4.65 -0.07
CA PHE A 61 -8.05 -3.79 -0.56
C PHE A 61 -7.72 -4.01 -2.04
N ALA A 62 -7.47 -5.28 -2.43
CA ALA A 62 -7.23 -5.66 -3.82
C ALA A 62 -7.71 -7.11 -4.05
N TYR A 63 -8.72 -7.31 -4.87
CA TYR A 63 -9.30 -8.63 -5.10
C TYR A 63 -10.04 -8.72 -6.45
N ILE A 64 -10.26 -9.95 -6.90
CA ILE A 64 -11.08 -10.21 -8.08
C ILE A 64 -12.54 -10.38 -7.62
N ASP A 65 -13.44 -9.56 -8.16
CA ASP A 65 -14.85 -9.61 -7.86
C ASP A 65 -15.59 -10.75 -8.63
N ASP A 66 -16.90 -10.89 -8.38
CA ASP A 66 -17.75 -11.89 -9.06
C ASP A 66 -17.86 -11.70 -10.58
N LYS A 67 -17.51 -10.50 -11.09
CA LYS A 67 -17.46 -10.17 -12.52
C LYS A 67 -16.08 -10.38 -13.13
N GLN A 68 -15.16 -10.98 -12.38
CA GLN A 68 -13.77 -11.19 -12.79
C GLN A 68 -13.00 -9.89 -13.04
N GLN A 69 -13.34 -8.83 -12.31
CA GLN A 69 -12.65 -7.54 -12.36
C GLN A 69 -11.78 -7.36 -11.12
N LEU A 70 -10.59 -6.81 -11.31
CA LEU A 70 -9.73 -6.38 -10.20
C LEU A 70 -10.32 -5.11 -9.61
N VAL A 71 -10.70 -5.18 -8.35
CA VAL A 71 -11.34 -4.10 -7.59
C VAL A 71 -10.77 -4.02 -6.17
N GLY A 72 -11.08 -2.95 -5.46
CA GLY A 72 -10.71 -2.79 -4.06
C GLY A 72 -10.24 -1.37 -3.76
N TYR A 73 -10.08 -1.08 -2.48
CA TYR A 73 -9.69 0.24 -2.02
C TYR A 73 -8.35 0.69 -2.60
N ASP A 74 -7.30 -0.13 -2.45
CA ASP A 74 -5.96 0.15 -2.97
C ASP A 74 -5.94 0.29 -4.49
N VAL A 75 -6.73 -0.56 -5.17
CA VAL A 75 -6.87 -0.55 -6.63
C VAL A 75 -7.44 0.78 -7.09
N GLU A 76 -8.55 1.25 -6.49
CA GLU A 76 -9.18 2.50 -6.94
C GLU A 76 -8.40 3.74 -6.49
N VAL A 77 -7.72 3.72 -5.35
CA VAL A 77 -6.79 4.80 -4.96
C VAL A 77 -5.67 4.94 -6.00
N ALA A 78 -5.02 3.85 -6.41
CA ALA A 78 -3.98 3.89 -7.43
C ALA A 78 -4.50 4.34 -8.79
N ALA A 79 -5.71 3.91 -9.19
CA ALA A 79 -6.35 4.33 -10.44
C ALA A 79 -6.64 5.84 -10.46
N GLU A 80 -7.16 6.39 -9.37
CA GLU A 80 -7.42 7.83 -9.28
C GLU A 80 -6.13 8.65 -9.26
N ILE A 81 -5.06 8.16 -8.62
CA ILE A 81 -3.73 8.78 -8.71
C ILE A 81 -3.27 8.81 -10.17
N ALA A 82 -3.27 7.69 -10.89
CA ALA A 82 -2.86 7.65 -12.30
C ALA A 82 -3.65 8.63 -13.17
N LYS A 83 -4.96 8.70 -12.98
CA LYS A 83 -5.84 9.66 -13.66
C LYS A 83 -5.43 11.12 -13.38
N ARG A 84 -5.08 11.48 -12.13
CA ARG A 84 -4.61 12.82 -11.77
C ARG A 84 -3.22 13.13 -12.32
N LEU A 85 -2.38 12.12 -12.49
CA LEU A 85 -1.09 12.25 -13.21
C LEU A 85 -1.24 12.37 -14.72
N GLY A 86 -2.45 12.17 -15.27
CA GLY A 86 -2.74 12.23 -16.69
C GLY A 86 -2.28 11.00 -17.48
N VAL A 87 -2.18 9.83 -16.84
CA VAL A 87 -1.73 8.57 -17.41
C VAL A 87 -2.74 7.45 -17.17
N GLU A 88 -2.64 6.37 -17.96
CA GLU A 88 -3.43 5.16 -17.72
C GLU A 88 -2.87 4.35 -16.54
N ILE A 89 -3.72 3.55 -15.89
CA ILE A 89 -3.30 2.58 -14.88
C ILE A 89 -3.12 1.20 -15.52
N GLU A 90 -2.01 0.51 -15.19
CA GLU A 90 -1.78 -0.90 -15.52
C GLU A 90 -1.48 -1.67 -14.25
N TYR A 91 -2.19 -2.77 -14.02
CA TYR A 91 -1.94 -3.61 -12.84
C TYR A 91 -1.11 -4.84 -13.19
N SER A 92 -0.03 -5.04 -12.43
CA SER A 92 0.79 -6.25 -12.44
C SER A 92 0.51 -7.03 -11.17
N SER A 93 -0.32 -8.07 -11.27
CA SER A 93 -0.70 -8.86 -10.10
C SER A 93 0.26 -10.00 -9.82
N SER A 94 0.45 -10.30 -8.54
CA SER A 94 1.17 -11.48 -8.05
C SER A 94 0.45 -12.00 -6.80
N ASN A 95 0.40 -13.32 -6.63
CA ASN A 95 -0.14 -13.93 -5.42
C ASN A 95 0.93 -14.10 -4.31
N SER A 96 2.04 -13.39 -4.42
CA SER A 96 3.16 -13.48 -3.49
C SER A 96 3.72 -12.09 -3.23
N TRP A 97 3.77 -11.71 -1.96
CA TRP A 97 4.40 -10.47 -1.51
C TRP A 97 5.85 -10.32 -2.01
N ASP A 98 6.65 -11.37 -1.90
CA ASP A 98 8.04 -11.36 -2.39
C ASP A 98 8.11 -11.10 -3.90
N GLY A 99 7.16 -11.63 -4.68
CA GLY A 99 7.04 -11.39 -6.11
C GLY A 99 6.70 -9.93 -6.44
N ILE A 100 5.82 -9.30 -5.65
CA ILE A 100 5.46 -7.88 -5.77
C ILE A 100 6.67 -7.01 -5.49
N VAL A 101 7.37 -7.24 -4.37
CA VAL A 101 8.57 -6.50 -3.97
C VAL A 101 9.69 -6.66 -5.02
N ALA A 102 9.95 -7.87 -5.49
CA ALA A 102 10.95 -8.12 -6.55
C ALA A 102 10.59 -7.42 -7.88
N SER A 103 9.30 -7.22 -8.16
CA SER A 103 8.86 -6.48 -9.35
C SER A 103 9.17 -4.99 -9.24
N LEU A 104 9.00 -4.39 -8.06
CA LEU A 104 9.37 -3.01 -7.78
C LEU A 104 10.90 -2.83 -7.83
N ASP A 105 11.64 -3.67 -7.12
CA ASP A 105 13.11 -3.61 -7.04
C ASP A 105 13.78 -3.76 -8.41
N SER A 106 13.20 -4.59 -9.30
CA SER A 106 13.69 -4.78 -10.67
C SER A 106 13.23 -3.73 -11.70
N GLY A 107 12.37 -2.78 -11.29
CA GLY A 107 11.81 -1.76 -12.18
C GLY A 107 10.75 -2.27 -13.16
N ARG A 108 10.19 -3.46 -12.95
CA ARG A 108 9.08 -3.99 -13.77
C ARG A 108 7.76 -3.29 -13.48
N VAL A 109 7.61 -2.75 -12.28
CA VAL A 109 6.49 -1.90 -11.89
C VAL A 109 7.03 -0.58 -11.34
N ASP A 110 6.19 0.44 -11.31
CA ASP A 110 6.54 1.77 -10.80
C ASP A 110 6.21 1.91 -9.32
N ALA A 111 5.15 1.24 -8.85
CA ALA A 111 4.66 1.33 -7.48
C ALA A 111 4.03 0.03 -6.98
N ILE A 112 3.88 -0.06 -5.66
CA ILE A 112 3.06 -1.06 -4.97
C ILE A 112 1.96 -0.32 -4.22
N PHE A 113 0.68 -0.72 -4.45
CA PHE A 113 -0.47 -0.36 -3.64
C PHE A 113 -1.12 -1.67 -3.18
N ASN A 114 -0.86 -2.06 -1.93
CA ASN A 114 -1.22 -3.37 -1.37
C ASN A 114 -1.16 -3.36 0.17
N GLY A 115 -1.77 -2.35 0.80
CA GLY A 115 -1.76 -2.24 2.25
C GLY A 115 -0.35 -2.12 2.85
N VAL A 116 0.55 -1.37 2.22
CA VAL A 116 1.95 -1.31 2.64
C VAL A 116 2.13 -0.36 3.81
N ASN A 117 2.42 -0.90 5.00
CA ASN A 117 2.73 -0.07 6.16
C ASN A 117 4.01 0.74 5.96
N ILE A 118 4.06 1.96 6.49
CA ILE A 118 5.18 2.88 6.39
C ILE A 118 6.36 2.42 7.26
N ALA A 119 6.09 1.98 8.49
CA ALA A 119 7.11 1.58 9.46
C ALA A 119 8.08 0.53 8.89
N GLY A 120 9.36 0.75 9.13
CA GLY A 120 10.45 -0.14 8.72
C GLY A 120 10.73 -0.16 7.20
N ARG A 121 10.15 0.77 6.41
CA ARG A 121 10.34 0.82 4.95
C ARG A 121 10.94 2.11 4.43
N VAL A 122 10.84 3.21 5.17
CA VAL A 122 11.30 4.54 4.74
C VAL A 122 12.78 4.64 4.41
N ASP A 123 13.61 3.78 5.00
CA ASP A 123 15.06 3.76 4.72
C ASP A 123 15.40 3.05 3.40
N LYS A 124 14.47 2.23 2.88
CA LYS A 124 14.70 1.40 1.67
C LYS A 124 13.84 1.85 0.49
N TYR A 125 12.67 2.40 0.74
CA TYR A 125 11.67 2.74 -0.26
C TYR A 125 11.21 4.19 -0.14
N GLY A 126 10.79 4.78 -1.26
CA GLY A 126 10.00 5.99 -1.29
C GLY A 126 8.56 5.67 -0.89
N MET A 127 8.08 6.29 0.18
CA MET A 127 6.70 6.10 0.63
C MET A 127 5.91 7.39 0.38
N THR A 128 4.66 7.25 -0.06
CA THR A 128 3.76 8.41 -0.13
C THR A 128 3.33 8.86 1.28
N ILE A 129 2.62 9.99 1.36
CA ILE A 129 1.78 10.27 2.52
C ILE A 129 0.75 9.14 2.69
N PRO A 130 0.29 8.86 3.93
CA PRO A 130 -0.67 7.78 4.14
C PRO A 130 -2.00 8.10 3.45
N TYR A 131 -2.56 7.09 2.77
CA TYR A 131 -3.90 7.13 2.19
C TYR A 131 -4.90 6.24 2.93
N MET A 132 -4.42 5.47 3.89
CA MET A 132 -5.23 4.65 4.80
C MET A 132 -4.52 4.55 6.15
N GLN A 133 -5.29 4.38 7.20
CA GLN A 133 -4.78 4.05 8.50
C GLN A 133 -5.59 2.88 9.06
N ASN A 134 -4.91 1.84 9.50
CA ASN A 134 -5.50 0.77 10.29
C ASN A 134 -5.58 1.18 11.74
N GLN A 135 -6.52 0.58 12.46
CA GLN A 135 -6.65 0.75 13.89
C GLN A 135 -7.07 -0.59 14.51
N LEU A 136 -6.42 -1.02 15.59
CA LEU A 136 -6.85 -2.21 16.31
C LEU A 136 -7.86 -1.82 17.37
N ALA A 137 -9.04 -2.44 17.32
CA ALA A 137 -10.13 -2.22 18.25
C ALA A 137 -10.19 -3.32 19.31
N LEU A 138 -10.37 -2.91 20.55
CA LEU A 138 -10.71 -3.77 21.66
C LEU A 138 -12.22 -3.92 21.73
N THR A 139 -12.71 -5.14 21.50
CA THR A 139 -14.13 -5.49 21.48
C THR A 139 -14.48 -6.36 22.69
N VAL A 140 -15.60 -6.05 23.32
CA VAL A 140 -16.14 -6.77 24.47
C VAL A 140 -17.62 -7.07 24.30
N ALA A 141 -18.22 -7.86 25.20
CA ALA A 141 -19.69 -8.01 25.24
C ALA A 141 -20.38 -6.67 25.46
N ALA A 142 -21.57 -6.45 24.88
CA ALA A 142 -22.26 -5.17 24.93
C ALA A 142 -22.60 -4.69 26.35
N ASP A 143 -22.84 -5.61 27.25
CA ASP A 143 -23.14 -5.39 28.68
C ASP A 143 -21.88 -5.38 29.59
N ASN A 144 -20.67 -5.54 29.02
CA ASN A 144 -19.42 -5.44 29.78
C ASN A 144 -19.21 -3.99 30.25
N GLU A 145 -18.91 -3.82 31.56
CA GLU A 145 -18.62 -2.54 32.18
C GLU A 145 -17.22 -2.50 32.85
N ASP A 146 -16.50 -3.64 32.83
CA ASP A 146 -15.24 -3.80 33.54
C ASP A 146 -14.02 -3.43 32.67
N ILE A 147 -14.07 -3.76 31.36
CA ILE A 147 -12.98 -3.51 30.41
C ILE A 147 -13.32 -2.25 29.60
N LYS A 148 -12.45 -1.22 29.70
CA LYS A 148 -12.61 0.07 29.00
C LYS A 148 -11.42 0.44 28.15
N ASN A 149 -10.26 -0.17 28.40
CA ASN A 149 -9.00 0.07 27.68
C ASN A 149 -8.14 -1.21 27.69
N PHE A 150 -6.98 -1.16 27.05
CA PHE A 150 -6.08 -2.32 26.95
C PHE A 150 -5.44 -2.70 28.31
N GLU A 151 -5.25 -1.72 29.20
CA GLU A 151 -4.69 -1.93 30.53
C GLU A 151 -5.60 -2.80 31.44
N ASP A 152 -6.90 -2.83 31.14
CA ASP A 152 -7.88 -3.65 31.86
C ASP A 152 -7.83 -5.14 31.46
N LEU A 153 -6.94 -5.53 30.57
CA LEU A 153 -6.82 -6.90 30.06
C LEU A 153 -6.03 -7.82 30.98
N ASP A 154 -5.38 -7.32 32.05
CA ASP A 154 -4.59 -8.16 32.99
C ASP A 154 -5.47 -9.25 33.62
N GLY A 155 -5.07 -10.52 33.40
CA GLY A 155 -5.80 -11.70 33.85
C GLY A 155 -7.13 -11.96 33.14
N LYS A 156 -7.49 -11.23 32.07
CA LYS A 156 -8.70 -11.45 31.29
C LYS A 156 -8.47 -12.49 30.19
N LEU A 157 -9.52 -13.20 29.81
CA LEU A 157 -9.49 -14.18 28.74
C LEU A 157 -9.82 -13.52 27.39
N VAL A 158 -8.82 -13.37 26.53
CA VAL A 158 -8.95 -12.73 25.21
C VAL A 158 -9.04 -13.79 24.10
N ALA A 159 -10.06 -13.69 23.26
CA ALA A 159 -10.31 -14.61 22.14
C ALA A 159 -9.54 -14.16 20.89
N ASN A 160 -8.30 -14.63 20.73
CA ASN A 160 -7.45 -14.37 19.58
C ASN A 160 -6.56 -15.58 19.24
N ALA A 161 -5.99 -15.60 18.03
CA ALA A 161 -4.98 -16.59 17.66
C ALA A 161 -3.75 -16.51 18.55
N LEU A 162 -3.23 -17.65 19.01
CA LEU A 162 -2.13 -17.71 19.99
C LEU A 162 -0.82 -17.08 19.51
N GLU A 163 -0.52 -17.25 18.20
CA GLU A 163 0.73 -16.79 17.58
C GLU A 163 0.54 -15.51 16.72
N GLY A 164 -0.69 -15.03 16.60
CA GLY A 164 -1.00 -13.80 15.85
C GLY A 164 -0.51 -12.53 16.54
N SER A 165 -0.34 -11.43 15.80
CA SER A 165 0.05 -10.12 16.32
C SER A 165 -0.91 -9.63 17.41
N ASN A 166 -2.23 -9.76 17.19
CA ASN A 166 -3.26 -9.35 18.13
C ASN A 166 -3.22 -10.16 19.45
N GLY A 167 -2.96 -11.49 19.35
CA GLY A 167 -2.76 -12.32 20.53
C GLY A 167 -1.50 -11.95 21.31
N LYS A 168 -0.40 -11.62 20.62
CA LYS A 168 0.83 -11.12 21.26
C LYS A 168 0.60 -9.77 21.93
N LEU A 169 -0.16 -8.87 21.30
CA LEU A 169 -0.56 -7.59 21.87
C LEU A 169 -1.38 -7.81 23.15
N ALA A 170 -2.41 -8.68 23.15
CA ALA A 170 -3.18 -9.00 24.34
C ALA A 170 -2.30 -9.52 25.48
N LYS A 171 -1.36 -10.44 25.19
CA LYS A 171 -0.39 -10.96 26.18
C LYS A 171 0.50 -9.86 26.75
N SER A 172 0.88 -8.84 25.99
CA SER A 172 1.70 -7.74 26.50
C SER A 172 0.99 -6.91 27.56
N TYR A 173 -0.35 -6.97 27.59
CA TYR A 173 -1.21 -6.39 28.64
C TYR A 173 -1.63 -7.39 29.73
N GLY A 174 -0.98 -8.56 29.82
CA GLY A 174 -1.24 -9.55 30.87
C GLY A 174 -2.42 -10.49 30.61
N ALA A 175 -3.02 -10.47 29.41
CA ALA A 175 -4.16 -11.31 29.10
C ALA A 175 -3.80 -12.80 28.95
N GLU A 176 -4.75 -13.67 29.28
CA GLU A 176 -4.78 -15.07 28.89
C GLU A 176 -5.46 -15.21 27.53
N LEU A 177 -5.05 -16.19 26.70
CA LEU A 177 -5.64 -16.37 25.37
C LEU A 177 -6.45 -17.65 25.28
N THR A 178 -7.63 -17.54 24.64
CA THR A 178 -8.35 -18.68 24.05
C THR A 178 -8.25 -18.58 22.52
N PRO A 179 -7.76 -19.64 21.80
CA PRO A 179 -7.62 -19.58 20.37
C PRO A 179 -8.99 -19.50 19.70
N ALA A 180 -9.20 -18.44 18.91
CA ALA A 180 -10.43 -18.25 18.15
C ALA A 180 -10.17 -17.42 16.88
N GLY A 181 -10.89 -17.74 15.81
CA GLY A 181 -11.08 -16.83 14.68
C GLY A 181 -12.17 -15.80 14.97
N LEU A 182 -12.29 -14.76 14.15
CA LEU A 182 -13.20 -13.62 14.40
C LEU A 182 -14.65 -14.05 14.70
N ALA A 183 -15.25 -14.90 13.85
CA ALA A 183 -16.64 -15.34 14.04
C ALA A 183 -16.86 -16.14 15.34
N GLU A 184 -15.88 -16.97 15.72
CA GLU A 184 -15.89 -17.71 16.96
C GLU A 184 -15.70 -16.79 18.15
N ALA A 185 -14.76 -15.85 18.08
CA ALA A 185 -14.51 -14.84 19.12
C ALA A 185 -15.78 -14.04 19.42
N MET A 186 -16.50 -13.57 18.40
CA MET A 186 -17.79 -12.87 18.60
C MET A 186 -18.84 -13.75 19.28
N THR A 187 -18.87 -15.05 19.00
CA THR A 187 -19.75 -15.98 19.70
C THR A 187 -19.33 -16.16 21.16
N LEU A 188 -18.03 -16.28 21.43
CA LEU A 188 -17.51 -16.40 22.79
C LEU A 188 -17.81 -15.16 23.64
N LEU A 189 -17.69 -13.94 23.07
CA LEU A 189 -18.08 -12.69 23.75
C LEU A 189 -19.57 -12.65 24.07
N LYS A 190 -20.42 -12.95 23.08
CA LYS A 190 -21.87 -13.00 23.25
C LYS A 190 -22.29 -13.97 24.36
N ASP A 191 -21.61 -15.13 24.45
CA ASP A 191 -21.91 -16.19 25.42
C ASP A 191 -21.17 -16.00 26.75
N HIS A 192 -20.44 -14.88 26.95
CA HIS A 192 -19.59 -14.59 28.14
C HIS A 192 -18.56 -15.68 28.45
N ARG A 193 -18.02 -16.31 27.40
CA ARG A 193 -16.98 -17.35 27.47
C ARG A 193 -15.59 -16.82 27.15
N ALA A 194 -15.47 -15.57 26.73
CA ALA A 194 -14.28 -14.75 26.68
C ALA A 194 -14.63 -13.34 27.10
N ASP A 195 -13.65 -12.60 27.60
CA ASP A 195 -13.85 -11.25 28.11
C ASP A 195 -13.69 -10.20 27.02
N ALA A 196 -12.74 -10.42 26.09
CA ALA A 196 -12.43 -9.45 25.03
C ALA A 196 -11.89 -10.13 23.75
N GLN A 197 -11.78 -9.33 22.69
CA GLN A 197 -11.15 -9.67 21.41
C GLN A 197 -10.49 -8.42 20.83
N ILE A 198 -9.33 -8.57 20.20
CA ILE A 198 -8.62 -7.50 19.49
C ILE A 198 -8.64 -7.82 17.99
N GLU A 199 -9.14 -6.88 17.19
CA GLU A 199 -9.19 -7.03 15.73
C GLU A 199 -8.98 -5.69 15.06
N ASP A 200 -8.55 -5.74 13.80
CA ASP A 200 -8.55 -4.62 12.91
C ASP A 200 -9.96 -4.01 12.80
N GLN A 201 -10.07 -2.69 12.96
CA GLN A 201 -11.34 -1.98 12.93
C GLN A 201 -12.08 -2.19 11.60
N ILE A 202 -11.35 -2.19 10.48
CA ILE A 202 -11.92 -2.40 9.15
C ILE A 202 -12.50 -3.81 9.05
N VAL A 203 -11.74 -4.82 9.48
CA VAL A 203 -12.18 -6.23 9.48
C VAL A 203 -13.41 -6.40 10.38
N MET A 204 -13.41 -5.79 11.56
CA MET A 204 -14.55 -5.84 12.49
C MET A 204 -15.78 -5.13 11.90
N ALA A 205 -15.62 -3.94 11.32
CA ALA A 205 -16.73 -3.19 10.71
C ALA A 205 -17.40 -4.02 9.59
N LEU A 206 -16.62 -4.56 8.68
CA LEU A 206 -17.13 -5.41 7.58
C LEU A 206 -17.79 -6.70 8.09
N TYR A 207 -17.22 -7.32 9.13
CA TYR A 207 -17.85 -8.47 9.77
C TYR A 207 -19.24 -8.14 10.34
N LEU A 208 -19.34 -7.02 11.04
CA LEU A 208 -20.60 -6.57 11.66
C LEU A 208 -21.63 -6.10 10.62
N GLU A 209 -21.20 -5.55 9.48
CA GLU A 209 -22.10 -5.27 8.35
C GLU A 209 -22.69 -6.55 7.76
N GLY A 210 -21.86 -7.59 7.59
CA GLY A 210 -22.30 -8.92 7.15
C GLY A 210 -23.11 -9.71 8.18
N LYS A 211 -23.09 -9.27 9.46
CA LYS A 211 -23.73 -9.93 10.61
C LYS A 211 -24.43 -8.91 11.52
N PRO A 212 -25.44 -8.18 11.01
CA PRO A 212 -26.06 -7.06 11.74
C PRO A 212 -26.65 -7.46 13.09
N ASP A 213 -27.11 -8.72 13.23
CA ASP A 213 -27.62 -9.25 14.50
C ASP A 213 -26.55 -9.31 15.59
N MET A 214 -25.26 -9.36 15.23
CA MET A 214 -24.16 -9.41 16.20
C MET A 214 -23.91 -8.04 16.85
N LYS A 215 -24.21 -6.92 16.15
CA LYS A 215 -23.98 -5.55 16.66
C LYS A 215 -24.62 -5.27 18.03
N GLN A 216 -25.73 -5.95 18.37
CA GLN A 216 -26.40 -5.78 19.66
C GLN A 216 -25.70 -6.50 20.84
N TYR A 217 -24.80 -7.43 20.55
CA TYR A 217 -24.15 -8.27 21.58
C TYR A 217 -22.69 -7.86 21.88
N VAL A 218 -22.09 -7.02 21.07
CA VAL A 218 -20.70 -6.58 21.23
C VAL A 218 -20.55 -5.09 21.05
N LYS A 219 -19.53 -4.51 21.71
CA LYS A 219 -19.15 -3.08 21.54
C LYS A 219 -17.63 -2.95 21.49
N GLN A 220 -17.14 -2.01 20.72
CA GLN A 220 -15.76 -1.56 20.75
C GLN A 220 -15.62 -0.55 21.89
N VAL A 221 -14.61 -0.72 22.75
CA VAL A 221 -14.42 0.11 23.95
C VAL A 221 -13.14 0.94 23.90
N ALA A 222 -12.14 0.51 23.14
CA ALA A 222 -10.89 1.24 22.97
C ALA A 222 -10.24 0.93 21.63
N PHE A 223 -9.34 1.80 21.22
CA PHE A 223 -8.47 1.60 20.07
C PHE A 223 -7.01 1.61 20.53
N TYR A 224 -6.23 0.72 19.94
CA TYR A 224 -4.80 0.65 20.23
C TYR A 224 -4.07 1.83 19.60
N GLU A 225 -3.28 2.53 20.40
CA GLU A 225 -2.40 3.61 19.96
C GLU A 225 -0.95 3.12 20.05
N PRO A 226 -0.32 2.74 18.92
CA PRO A 226 1.08 2.33 18.92
C PRO A 226 2.00 3.52 19.24
N ALA A 227 3.18 3.23 19.79
CA ALA A 227 4.20 4.26 20.02
C ALA A 227 4.67 4.92 18.73
N ASP A 228 4.65 4.19 17.62
CA ASP A 228 4.91 4.68 16.25
C ASP A 228 3.66 4.50 15.38
N ILE A 229 2.94 5.58 15.15
CA ILE A 229 1.71 5.56 14.32
C ILE A 229 1.94 5.04 12.90
N THR A 230 3.17 5.12 12.38
CA THR A 230 3.51 4.62 11.05
C THR A 230 3.38 3.08 10.93
N GLU A 231 3.31 2.37 12.06
CA GLU A 231 2.97 0.94 12.09
C GLU A 231 1.55 0.66 11.59
N MET A 232 0.65 1.63 11.74
CA MET A 232 -0.75 1.54 11.34
C MET A 232 -1.07 2.28 10.05
N GLN A 233 -0.15 3.14 9.58
CA GLN A 233 -0.35 3.93 8.37
C GLN A 233 0.07 3.17 7.11
N VAL A 234 -0.79 3.22 6.09
CA VAL A 234 -0.62 2.58 4.80
C VAL A 234 -0.36 3.61 3.72
N ALA A 235 0.65 3.36 2.90
CA ALA A 235 1.10 4.27 1.85
C ALA A 235 1.45 3.53 0.55
N GLY A 236 1.50 4.25 -0.55
CA GLY A 236 2.08 3.77 -1.80
C GLY A 236 3.59 3.61 -1.66
N CYS A 237 4.14 2.51 -2.16
CA CYS A 237 5.55 2.16 -2.03
C CYS A 237 6.22 2.20 -3.40
N PHE A 238 7.33 2.93 -3.50
CA PHE A 238 8.10 3.22 -4.71
C PHE A 238 9.58 2.90 -4.49
N ARG A 239 10.37 2.84 -5.54
CA ARG A 239 11.83 2.83 -5.39
C ARG A 239 12.27 4.13 -4.72
N ILE A 240 13.25 4.05 -3.84
CA ILE A 240 13.75 5.23 -3.07
C ILE A 240 14.30 6.33 -3.98
N ALA A 241 14.71 5.99 -5.20
CA ALA A 241 15.20 6.92 -6.20
C ALA A 241 14.09 7.71 -6.91
N ASP A 242 12.84 7.23 -6.92
CA ASP A 242 11.72 7.78 -7.70
C ASP A 242 11.01 8.94 -6.96
N LYS A 243 11.76 9.94 -6.53
CA LYS A 243 11.29 11.03 -5.64
C LYS A 243 10.25 11.94 -6.30
N GLU A 244 10.46 12.31 -7.58
CA GLU A 244 9.50 13.16 -8.30
C GLU A 244 8.15 12.44 -8.49
N LEU A 245 8.17 11.13 -8.74
CA LEU A 245 6.95 10.35 -8.87
C LEU A 245 6.21 10.25 -7.53
N VAL A 246 6.94 10.02 -6.42
CA VAL A 246 6.38 10.01 -5.05
C VAL A 246 5.73 11.35 -4.73
N GLU A 247 6.41 12.47 -5.02
CA GLU A 247 5.88 13.81 -4.76
C GLU A 247 4.61 14.11 -5.57
N ALA A 248 4.59 13.72 -6.85
CA ALA A 248 3.40 13.86 -7.69
C ALA A 248 2.22 13.01 -7.18
N CYS A 249 2.50 11.80 -6.68
CA CYS A 249 1.48 10.95 -6.03
C CYS A 249 1.00 11.58 -4.70
N ASN A 250 1.89 12.18 -3.91
CA ASN A 250 1.54 12.91 -2.68
C ASN A 250 0.60 14.08 -2.96
N GLN A 251 0.87 14.84 -4.02
CA GLN A 251 -0.03 15.92 -4.44
C GLN A 251 -1.40 15.37 -4.84
N ALA A 252 -1.43 14.28 -5.64
CA ALA A 252 -2.69 13.64 -6.01
C ALA A 252 -3.50 13.15 -4.79
N LEU A 253 -2.84 12.53 -3.81
CA LEU A 253 -3.48 12.09 -2.55
C LEU A 253 -3.98 13.27 -1.72
N THR A 254 -3.22 14.36 -1.65
CA THR A 254 -3.63 15.60 -0.97
C THR A 254 -4.89 16.18 -1.60
N ASP A 255 -4.94 16.22 -2.93
CA ASP A 255 -6.11 16.70 -3.67
C ASP A 255 -7.31 15.75 -3.49
N MET A 256 -7.10 14.43 -3.49
CA MET A 256 -8.15 13.43 -3.22
C MET A 256 -8.74 13.57 -1.81
N LYS A 257 -7.90 13.89 -0.83
CA LYS A 257 -8.37 14.18 0.53
C LYS A 257 -9.17 15.48 0.55
N ALA A 258 -8.67 16.55 -0.07
CA ALA A 258 -9.30 17.86 -0.06
C ALA A 258 -10.66 17.90 -0.77
N ASP A 259 -10.83 17.17 -1.87
CA ASP A 259 -12.09 17.13 -2.63
C ASP A 259 -13.07 16.04 -2.16
N GLY A 260 -12.67 15.17 -1.23
CA GLY A 260 -13.46 14.10 -0.64
C GLY A 260 -13.41 12.77 -1.40
N THR A 261 -12.65 12.67 -2.49
CA THR A 261 -12.53 11.42 -3.26
C THR A 261 -12.00 10.28 -2.40
N LEU A 262 -10.99 10.54 -1.53
CA LEU A 262 -10.42 9.52 -0.65
C LEU A 262 -11.46 9.01 0.36
N TYR A 263 -12.27 9.92 0.91
CA TYR A 263 -13.36 9.59 1.80
C TYR A 263 -14.44 8.72 1.11
N ASP A 264 -14.85 9.09 -0.11
CA ASP A 264 -15.87 8.34 -0.87
C ASP A 264 -15.39 6.91 -1.18
N LEU A 265 -14.10 6.74 -1.49
CA LEU A 265 -13.50 5.42 -1.68
C LEU A 265 -13.46 4.61 -0.37
N ALA A 266 -13.17 5.25 0.76
CA ALA A 266 -13.22 4.61 2.08
C ALA A 266 -14.65 4.16 2.43
N VAL A 267 -15.65 5.00 2.23
CA VAL A 267 -17.07 4.62 2.40
C VAL A 267 -17.44 3.42 1.52
N LYS A 268 -17.01 3.43 0.27
CA LYS A 268 -17.34 2.38 -0.70
C LYS A 268 -16.76 1.01 -0.33
N TYR A 269 -15.55 0.96 0.18
CA TYR A 269 -14.80 -0.28 0.39
C TYR A 269 -14.59 -0.68 1.85
N LEU A 270 -14.47 0.30 2.75
CA LEU A 270 -14.09 0.06 4.15
C LEU A 270 -15.25 0.22 5.12
N SER A 271 -16.24 0.97 4.81
CA SER A 271 -17.51 1.32 5.45
C SER A 271 -17.61 2.80 5.85
N GLN A 272 -18.85 3.25 6.07
CA GLN A 272 -19.13 4.59 6.56
C GLN A 272 -18.48 4.84 7.94
N ASP A 273 -18.63 3.89 8.86
CA ASP A 273 -18.12 4.02 10.24
C ASP A 273 -16.59 4.19 10.26
N VAL A 274 -15.87 3.45 9.38
CA VAL A 274 -14.41 3.58 9.22
C VAL A 274 -14.04 4.93 8.61
N ALA A 275 -14.73 5.34 7.55
CA ALA A 275 -14.47 6.63 6.88
C ALA A 275 -14.66 7.83 7.81
N ASP A 276 -15.66 7.76 8.71
CA ASP A 276 -15.96 8.82 9.67
C ASP A 276 -14.99 8.85 10.86
N SER A 277 -14.36 7.73 11.19
CA SER A 277 -13.56 7.59 12.43
C SER A 277 -12.08 7.92 12.26
N LEU A 278 -11.56 7.95 11.04
CA LEU A 278 -10.13 8.07 10.78
C LEU A 278 -9.78 9.38 10.06
N ASP A 279 -8.93 10.22 10.68
CA ASP A 279 -8.51 11.53 10.17
C ASP A 279 -7.83 11.47 8.79
N VAL A 280 -7.29 10.31 8.40
CA VAL A 280 -6.67 10.13 7.09
C VAL A 280 -7.66 10.34 5.94
N PHE A 281 -8.96 10.09 6.16
CA PHE A 281 -10.01 10.25 5.16
C PHE A 281 -10.73 11.60 5.22
N THR A 282 -10.70 12.27 6.36
CA THR A 282 -11.43 13.53 6.59
C THR A 282 -10.64 14.76 6.14
N LYS A 283 -11.36 15.85 5.80
CA LYS A 283 -10.76 17.12 5.36
C LYS A 283 -10.00 17.83 6.46
#